data_2771fb91e2250295a029c515290cd39c
#
_entry.id   2771fb91e2250295a029c515290cd39c
#
_cell.length_a   1.000
_cell.length_b   1.000
_cell.length_c   1.000
_cell.angle_alpha   90.00
_cell.angle_beta   90.00
_cell.angle_gamma   90.00
#
_symmetry.space_group_name_H-M   'P 1'
#
loop_
_entity.id
_entity.type
_entity.pdbx_description
1 polymer ?
#
loop_
_entity_poly.entity_id
_entity_poly.type
_entity_poly.pdbx_seq_one_letter_code
_entity_poly.pdbx_strand_id
1 'polypeptide(L)'
;MLILEKPYVSETLIKTAIEQHLPVLRNAMSEQIVANGYPLHLYNDEEFVAAYQQRGRLYTMSENALGWLVEHLPDQELLDKIALLKDKATFRRICQDMYPDFFFCEEEIAMLDGIQADKLPYSLVLKPSVGFLSAGVHVVHDVQEWQAAIRDIQENFHKVSSQFPEFVIGTQKFLIEAYIHGEEYAVDTYFDDQGVPTILNIFHHRFANESDTSDRLYCSSRALYDQYEESFMNFLVQLNKVLQLHDFPMHIEFRYDGKKAIPIEINPLRFAGFCLNELQTHISGLHPITAYLKNIHLSKEEMWQGKEQDTYSFLVLERPADAAPEQVFNERKFREDMMDVLELRPLADPTVGVAATAFIRTDDAHKAELEHILHLDMHDYMI
;
A
#
# COMPACT_ATOMS: atom_id res chain seq x y z
N MET A 1 -11.56 -13.84 7.59
CA MET A 1 -11.89 -14.33 6.23
C MET A 1 -10.97 -13.66 5.24
N LEU A 2 -10.59 -14.35 4.15
CA LEU A 2 -9.60 -13.85 3.20
C LEU A 2 -10.11 -13.88 1.76
N ILE A 3 -9.80 -12.81 1.00
CA ILE A 3 -9.86 -12.83 -0.46
C ILE A 3 -8.43 -12.72 -0.97
N LEU A 4 -7.92 -13.83 -1.52
CA LEU A 4 -6.59 -13.91 -2.11
C LEU A 4 -6.67 -13.56 -3.59
N GLU A 5 -5.87 -12.58 -4.03
CA GLU A 5 -5.91 -12.04 -5.39
C GLU A 5 -4.51 -11.71 -5.90
N LYS A 6 -4.43 -11.54 -7.23
CA LYS A 6 -3.21 -11.03 -7.90
C LYS A 6 -2.80 -9.66 -7.34
N PRO A 7 -1.52 -9.26 -7.49
CA PRO A 7 -0.50 -9.94 -8.29
C PRO A 7 0.27 -11.06 -7.55
N TYR A 8 0.27 -11.09 -6.21
CA TYR A 8 1.12 -11.99 -5.44
C TYR A 8 0.49 -12.38 -4.10
N VAL A 9 0.64 -13.65 -3.72
CA VAL A 9 0.26 -14.19 -2.40
C VAL A 9 1.45 -14.95 -1.84
N SER A 10 1.91 -14.60 -0.65
CA SER A 10 3.07 -15.23 -0.01
C SER A 10 2.77 -16.63 0.50
N GLU A 11 3.79 -17.48 0.54
CA GLU A 11 3.68 -18.80 1.17
C GLU A 11 3.38 -18.69 2.67
N THR A 12 3.91 -17.65 3.33
CA THR A 12 3.66 -17.36 4.75
C THR A 12 2.18 -17.09 5.01
N LEU A 13 1.53 -16.28 4.17
CA LEU A 13 0.09 -16.05 4.27
C LEU A 13 -0.72 -17.32 3.99
N ILE A 14 -0.34 -18.08 2.96
CA ILE A 14 -1.01 -19.36 2.63
C ILE A 14 -0.94 -20.32 3.83
N LYS A 15 0.24 -20.50 4.43
CA LYS A 15 0.42 -21.33 5.63
C LYS A 15 -0.42 -20.81 6.81
N THR A 16 -0.41 -19.50 7.04
CA THR A 16 -1.22 -18.86 8.09
C THR A 16 -2.72 -19.14 7.89
N ALA A 17 -3.20 -19.06 6.65
CA ALA A 17 -4.60 -19.34 6.33
C ALA A 17 -4.97 -20.81 6.60
N ILE A 18 -4.09 -21.74 6.25
CA ILE A 18 -4.28 -23.17 6.48
C ILE A 18 -4.26 -23.49 7.98
N GLU A 19 -3.24 -23.06 8.70
CA GLU A 19 -3.05 -23.32 10.14
C GLU A 19 -4.19 -22.78 11.00
N GLN A 20 -4.75 -21.64 10.60
CA GLN A 20 -5.85 -21.01 11.32
C GLN A 20 -7.23 -21.38 10.77
N HIS A 21 -7.31 -22.28 9.79
CA HIS A 21 -8.55 -22.71 9.13
C HIS A 21 -9.41 -21.52 8.68
N LEU A 22 -8.77 -20.49 8.09
CA LEU A 22 -9.47 -19.29 7.66
C LEU A 22 -10.35 -19.59 6.44
N PRO A 23 -11.60 -19.12 6.41
CA PRO A 23 -12.42 -19.13 5.22
C PRO A 23 -11.76 -18.28 4.11
N VAL A 24 -11.52 -18.89 2.95
CA VAL A 24 -10.92 -18.25 1.77
C VAL A 24 -11.94 -18.28 0.64
N LEU A 25 -12.14 -17.13 -0.02
CA LEU A 25 -13.01 -17.05 -1.20
C LEU A 25 -12.44 -17.94 -2.32
N ARG A 26 -13.32 -18.75 -2.93
CA ARG A 26 -13.00 -19.52 -4.12
C ARG A 26 -12.92 -18.59 -5.34
N ASN A 27 -11.74 -18.38 -5.85
CA ASN A 27 -11.47 -17.65 -7.08
C ASN A 27 -10.27 -18.26 -7.82
N ALA A 28 -9.90 -17.71 -8.96
CA ALA A 28 -8.81 -18.24 -9.78
C ALA A 28 -7.47 -18.35 -9.01
N MET A 29 -7.14 -17.38 -8.15
CA MET A 29 -5.92 -17.37 -7.34
C MET A 29 -5.95 -18.50 -6.29
N SER A 30 -7.02 -18.59 -5.52
CA SER A 30 -7.15 -19.60 -4.46
C SER A 30 -7.23 -21.03 -5.03
N GLU A 31 -7.85 -21.22 -6.20
CA GLU A 31 -7.87 -22.52 -6.90
C GLU A 31 -6.47 -22.90 -7.41
N GLN A 32 -5.71 -21.95 -7.94
CA GLN A 32 -4.31 -22.19 -8.34
C GLN A 32 -3.45 -22.60 -7.14
N ILE A 33 -3.61 -21.95 -5.99
CA ILE A 33 -2.90 -22.27 -4.75
C ILE A 33 -3.22 -23.73 -4.31
N VAL A 34 -4.50 -24.13 -4.38
CA VAL A 34 -4.91 -25.50 -4.08
C VAL A 34 -4.34 -26.48 -5.08
N ALA A 35 -4.34 -26.15 -6.37
CA ALA A 35 -3.73 -26.98 -7.42
C ALA A 35 -2.21 -27.18 -7.21
N ASN A 36 -1.54 -26.23 -6.58
CA ASN A 36 -0.13 -26.30 -6.19
C ASN A 36 0.12 -27.11 -4.88
N GLY A 37 -0.94 -27.71 -4.31
CA GLY A 37 -0.83 -28.63 -3.17
C GLY A 37 -1.09 -28.01 -1.79
N TYR A 38 -1.53 -26.75 -1.71
CA TYR A 38 -1.88 -26.11 -0.44
C TYR A 38 -3.38 -26.27 -0.14
N PRO A 39 -3.79 -26.99 0.92
CA PRO A 39 -5.18 -27.31 1.20
C PRO A 39 -5.92 -26.15 1.87
N LEU A 40 -6.21 -25.09 1.12
CA LEU A 40 -7.00 -23.95 1.59
C LEU A 40 -8.45 -24.35 1.87
N HIS A 41 -9.07 -23.71 2.86
CA HIS A 41 -10.47 -23.89 3.20
C HIS A 41 -11.33 -22.96 2.30
N LEU A 42 -11.67 -23.42 1.09
CA LEU A 42 -12.36 -22.66 0.09
C LEU A 42 -13.89 -22.61 0.32
N TYR A 43 -14.44 -21.42 0.20
CA TYR A 43 -15.87 -21.12 0.24
C TYR A 43 -16.30 -20.59 -1.13
N ASN A 44 -17.44 -21.06 -1.65
CA ASN A 44 -18.07 -20.40 -2.79
C ASN A 44 -18.68 -19.05 -2.36
N ASP A 45 -19.22 -18.28 -3.31
CA ASP A 45 -19.73 -16.93 -3.04
C ASP A 45 -20.81 -16.92 -1.95
N GLU A 46 -21.77 -17.84 -2.02
CA GLU A 46 -22.88 -17.93 -1.05
C GLU A 46 -22.37 -18.31 0.34
N GLU A 47 -21.49 -19.29 0.42
CA GLU A 47 -20.87 -19.74 1.68
C GLU A 47 -20.00 -18.62 2.30
N PHE A 48 -19.27 -17.88 1.45
CA PHE A 48 -18.38 -16.80 1.92
C PHE A 48 -19.20 -15.63 2.45
N VAL A 49 -20.27 -15.20 1.73
CA VAL A 49 -21.18 -14.16 2.20
C VAL A 49 -21.87 -14.56 3.51
N ALA A 50 -22.37 -15.81 3.60
CA ALA A 50 -22.99 -16.30 4.82
C ALA A 50 -22.02 -16.32 6.03
N ALA A 51 -20.77 -16.70 5.79
CA ALA A 51 -19.73 -16.68 6.82
C ALA A 51 -19.33 -15.24 7.21
N TYR A 52 -19.29 -14.31 6.26
CA TYR A 52 -19.06 -12.89 6.53
C TYR A 52 -20.14 -12.32 7.47
N GLN A 53 -21.41 -12.55 7.17
CA GLN A 53 -22.53 -12.09 8.01
C GLN A 53 -22.49 -12.62 9.45
N GLN A 54 -21.81 -13.74 9.69
CA GLN A 54 -21.63 -14.29 11.04
C GLN A 54 -20.40 -13.78 11.77
N ARG A 55 -19.32 -13.45 11.05
CA ARG A 55 -18.00 -13.16 11.64
C ARG A 55 -17.52 -11.74 11.46
N GLY A 56 -17.98 -11.03 10.44
CA GLY A 56 -17.68 -9.62 10.18
C GLY A 56 -16.28 -9.31 9.63
N ARG A 57 -15.22 -9.98 10.11
CA ARG A 57 -13.83 -9.60 9.80
C ARG A 57 -13.38 -10.11 8.44
N LEU A 58 -13.12 -9.17 7.55
CA LEU A 58 -12.69 -9.41 6.18
C LEU A 58 -11.33 -8.77 5.91
N TYR A 59 -10.49 -9.48 5.17
CA TYR A 59 -9.22 -9.00 4.67
C TYR A 59 -9.06 -9.34 3.19
N THR A 60 -8.59 -8.38 2.40
CA THR A 60 -8.26 -8.58 0.99
C THR A 60 -6.77 -8.41 0.75
N MET A 61 -6.22 -9.13 -0.22
CA MET A 61 -4.80 -9.02 -0.56
C MET A 61 -4.51 -7.89 -1.55
N SER A 62 -5.50 -7.49 -2.31
CA SER A 62 -5.34 -6.45 -3.33
C SER A 62 -6.67 -5.76 -3.63
N GLU A 63 -6.58 -4.62 -4.30
CA GLU A 63 -7.74 -3.87 -4.76
C GLU A 63 -8.57 -4.60 -5.83
N ASN A 64 -7.99 -5.61 -6.48
CA ASN A 64 -8.72 -6.45 -7.43
C ASN A 64 -9.91 -7.18 -6.79
N ALA A 65 -9.89 -7.37 -5.48
CA ALA A 65 -11.00 -7.95 -4.74
C ALA A 65 -12.22 -7.02 -4.59
N LEU A 66 -12.05 -5.71 -4.74
CA LEU A 66 -13.12 -4.73 -4.47
C LEU A 66 -14.32 -4.91 -5.40
N GLY A 67 -14.10 -5.32 -6.66
CA GLY A 67 -15.19 -5.62 -7.60
C GLY A 67 -16.10 -6.72 -7.07
N TRP A 68 -15.52 -7.81 -6.58
CA TRP A 68 -16.29 -8.90 -6.00
C TRP A 68 -17.09 -8.43 -4.77
N LEU A 69 -16.50 -7.57 -3.91
CA LEU A 69 -17.21 -7.05 -2.73
C LEU A 69 -18.45 -6.24 -3.14
N VAL A 70 -18.30 -5.34 -4.12
CA VAL A 70 -19.42 -4.52 -4.62
C VAL A 70 -20.54 -5.38 -5.21
N GLU A 71 -20.20 -6.48 -5.88
CA GLU A 71 -21.18 -7.34 -6.56
C GLU A 71 -21.90 -8.29 -5.59
N HIS A 72 -21.22 -8.79 -4.54
CA HIS A 72 -21.72 -9.90 -3.73
C HIS A 72 -22.00 -9.57 -2.27
N LEU A 73 -21.36 -8.54 -1.70
CA LEU A 73 -21.44 -8.31 -0.26
C LEU A 73 -22.69 -7.47 0.09
N PRO A 74 -23.63 -7.98 0.91
CA PRO A 74 -24.83 -7.24 1.30
C PRO A 74 -24.55 -6.32 2.52
N ASP A 75 -23.48 -5.50 2.42
CA ASP A 75 -23.05 -4.58 3.48
C ASP A 75 -22.80 -3.20 2.88
N GLN A 76 -23.89 -2.45 2.69
CA GLN A 76 -23.82 -1.13 2.06
C GLN A 76 -22.98 -0.15 2.88
N GLU A 77 -22.99 -0.24 4.21
CA GLU A 77 -22.19 0.64 5.06
C GLU A 77 -20.70 0.44 4.83
N LEU A 78 -20.23 -0.81 4.76
CA LEU A 78 -18.85 -1.12 4.43
C LEU A 78 -18.48 -0.62 3.04
N LEU A 79 -19.33 -0.88 2.04
CA LEU A 79 -19.09 -0.47 0.66
C LEU A 79 -19.02 1.05 0.51
N ASP A 80 -19.88 1.80 1.21
CA ASP A 80 -19.85 3.26 1.24
C ASP A 80 -18.53 3.78 1.86
N LYS A 81 -18.06 3.17 2.96
CA LYS A 81 -16.77 3.52 3.59
C LYS A 81 -15.59 3.25 2.66
N ILE A 82 -15.61 2.12 1.94
CA ILE A 82 -14.59 1.81 0.94
C ILE A 82 -14.59 2.88 -0.17
N ALA A 83 -15.76 3.20 -0.73
CA ALA A 83 -15.89 4.20 -1.78
C ALA A 83 -15.41 5.58 -1.34
N LEU A 84 -15.76 6.02 -0.11
CA LEU A 84 -15.30 7.28 0.47
C LEU A 84 -13.77 7.35 0.59
N LEU A 85 -13.13 6.25 1.01
CA LEU A 85 -11.68 6.20 1.20
C LEU A 85 -10.91 6.07 -0.12
N LYS A 86 -11.50 5.45 -1.14
CA LYS A 86 -10.90 5.30 -2.48
C LYS A 86 -11.00 6.56 -3.33
N ASP A 87 -11.99 7.41 -3.10
CA ASP A 87 -12.10 8.71 -3.77
C ASP A 87 -11.21 9.73 -3.06
N LYS A 88 -10.07 10.05 -3.68
CA LYS A 88 -9.04 10.94 -3.11
C LYS A 88 -9.58 12.35 -2.81
N ALA A 89 -10.50 12.87 -3.62
CA ALA A 89 -11.09 14.18 -3.39
C ALA A 89 -12.07 14.16 -2.21
N THR A 90 -12.89 13.12 -2.10
CA THR A 90 -13.78 12.90 -0.95
C THR A 90 -12.98 12.69 0.33
N PHE A 91 -11.91 11.90 0.26
CA PHE A 91 -11.00 11.72 1.38
C PHE A 91 -10.36 13.05 1.84
N ARG A 92 -9.94 13.93 0.90
CA ARG A 92 -9.45 15.28 1.24
C ARG A 92 -10.51 16.10 1.96
N ARG A 93 -11.79 16.04 1.54
CA ARG A 93 -12.91 16.75 2.21
C ARG A 93 -13.10 16.22 3.64
N ILE A 94 -13.00 14.90 3.85
CA ILE A 94 -13.06 14.30 5.19
C ILE A 94 -11.92 14.81 6.08
N CYS A 95 -10.73 14.97 5.54
CA CYS A 95 -9.55 15.42 6.26
C CYS A 95 -9.47 16.95 6.41
N GLN A 96 -10.38 17.73 5.83
CA GLN A 96 -10.27 19.20 5.75
C GLN A 96 -10.17 19.88 7.12
N ASP A 97 -10.93 19.41 8.11
CA ASP A 97 -10.88 19.99 9.47
C ASP A 97 -9.55 19.69 10.18
N MET A 98 -8.88 18.60 9.82
CA MET A 98 -7.56 18.23 10.33
C MET A 98 -6.44 19.05 9.66
N TYR A 99 -6.67 19.48 8.41
CA TYR A 99 -5.70 20.20 7.56
C TYR A 99 -6.35 21.44 6.90
N PRO A 100 -6.81 22.43 7.68
CA PRO A 100 -7.61 23.55 7.15
C PRO A 100 -6.88 24.41 6.12
N ASP A 101 -5.55 24.48 6.18
CA ASP A 101 -4.71 25.27 5.27
C ASP A 101 -4.22 24.46 4.06
N PHE A 102 -4.60 23.17 3.94
CA PHE A 102 -4.16 22.34 2.83
C PHE A 102 -5.01 22.61 1.59
N PHE A 103 -4.37 23.15 0.55
CA PHE A 103 -5.04 23.46 -0.71
C PHE A 103 -5.39 22.19 -1.47
N PHE A 104 -6.64 22.04 -1.87
CA PHE A 104 -7.08 21.10 -2.88
C PHE A 104 -8.36 21.58 -3.57
N CYS A 105 -8.55 21.15 -4.81
CA CYS A 105 -9.82 21.24 -5.53
C CYS A 105 -9.97 20.04 -6.47
N GLU A 106 -11.19 19.79 -6.89
CA GLU A 106 -11.51 18.72 -7.84
C GLU A 106 -12.18 19.33 -9.06
N GLU A 107 -11.75 18.91 -10.27
CA GLU A 107 -12.30 19.42 -11.50
C GLU A 107 -12.44 18.31 -12.55
N GLU A 108 -13.39 18.47 -13.47
CA GLU A 108 -13.53 17.59 -14.65
C GLU A 108 -12.40 17.86 -15.64
N ILE A 109 -11.89 16.81 -16.31
CA ILE A 109 -10.82 16.93 -17.31
C ILE A 109 -11.15 17.99 -18.36
N ALA A 110 -12.41 18.03 -18.83
CA ALA A 110 -12.86 18.99 -19.83
C ALA A 110 -12.81 20.46 -19.37
N MET A 111 -12.75 20.71 -18.06
CA MET A 111 -12.76 22.04 -17.45
C MET A 111 -11.39 22.51 -16.98
N LEU A 112 -10.37 21.65 -17.03
CA LEU A 112 -9.01 21.96 -16.55
C LEU A 112 -8.39 23.17 -17.26
N ASP A 113 -8.64 23.36 -18.55
CA ASP A 113 -8.19 24.53 -19.33
C ASP A 113 -8.79 25.86 -18.85
N GLY A 114 -9.95 25.79 -18.20
CA GLY A 114 -10.64 26.97 -17.66
C GLY A 114 -10.04 27.48 -16.34
N ILE A 115 -9.17 26.73 -15.70
CA ILE A 115 -8.56 27.10 -14.44
C ILE A 115 -7.53 28.23 -14.67
N GLN A 116 -7.58 29.27 -13.83
CA GLN A 116 -6.63 30.37 -13.87
C GLN A 116 -5.30 29.94 -13.27
N ALA A 117 -4.43 29.35 -14.11
CA ALA A 117 -3.17 28.76 -13.69
C ALA A 117 -2.23 29.72 -12.95
N ASP A 118 -2.28 31.02 -13.28
CA ASP A 118 -1.48 32.07 -12.64
C ASP A 118 -1.87 32.36 -11.17
N LYS A 119 -3.03 31.87 -10.72
CA LYS A 119 -3.52 32.03 -9.34
C LYS A 119 -3.34 30.77 -8.47
N LEU A 120 -2.84 29.70 -9.03
CA LEU A 120 -2.67 28.45 -8.30
C LEU A 120 -1.44 28.52 -7.37
N PRO A 121 -1.51 27.91 -6.17
CA PRO A 121 -0.43 27.90 -5.19
C PRO A 121 0.61 26.80 -5.46
N TYR A 122 1.44 26.99 -6.48
CA TYR A 122 2.47 26.01 -6.83
C TYR A 122 3.46 25.75 -5.67
N SER A 123 4.04 24.53 -5.53
CA SER A 123 3.93 23.32 -6.38
C SER A 123 2.65 22.54 -6.10
N LEU A 124 2.15 21.86 -7.14
CA LEU A 124 0.92 21.09 -7.08
C LEU A 124 1.09 19.67 -7.61
N VAL A 125 0.18 18.80 -7.20
CA VAL A 125 -0.01 17.46 -7.76
C VAL A 125 -1.38 17.41 -8.43
N LEU A 126 -1.42 16.94 -9.68
CA LEU A 126 -2.63 16.57 -10.39
C LEU A 126 -2.70 15.07 -10.47
N LYS A 127 -3.81 14.49 -10.04
CA LYS A 127 -4.01 13.03 -10.09
C LYS A 127 -5.49 12.68 -10.27
N PRO A 128 -5.81 11.55 -10.89
CA PRO A 128 -7.20 11.08 -10.95
C PRO A 128 -7.82 10.99 -9.55
N SER A 129 -9.07 11.44 -9.37
CA SER A 129 -9.77 11.35 -8.08
C SER A 129 -9.92 9.90 -7.62
N VAL A 130 -10.09 8.97 -8.57
CA VAL A 130 -10.08 7.52 -8.34
C VAL A 130 -9.03 6.89 -9.27
N GLY A 131 -8.16 6.03 -8.74
CA GLY A 131 -7.09 5.38 -9.48
C GLY A 131 -6.01 4.83 -8.56
N PHE A 132 -5.06 4.06 -9.12
CA PHE A 132 -3.94 3.45 -8.40
C PHE A 132 -2.67 3.38 -9.27
N LEU A 133 -1.56 2.95 -8.69
CA LEU A 133 -0.25 2.79 -9.34
C LEU A 133 0.29 4.07 -9.99
N SER A 134 0.07 5.23 -9.38
CA SER A 134 0.55 6.53 -9.88
C SER A 134 0.16 6.87 -11.33
N ALA A 135 -0.79 6.15 -11.92
CA ALA A 135 -1.22 6.36 -13.30
C ALA A 135 -1.89 7.74 -13.46
N GLY A 136 -1.34 8.58 -14.34
CA GLY A 136 -1.86 9.93 -14.62
C GLY A 136 -1.54 10.95 -13.52
N VAL A 137 -0.55 10.70 -12.65
CA VAL A 137 -0.07 11.67 -11.66
C VAL A 137 0.95 12.61 -12.29
N HIS A 138 0.74 13.92 -12.11
CA HIS A 138 1.65 14.98 -12.56
C HIS A 138 2.02 15.89 -11.40
N VAL A 139 3.31 16.14 -11.21
CA VAL A 139 3.81 17.17 -10.31
C VAL A 139 4.13 18.39 -11.15
N VAL A 140 3.65 19.57 -10.75
CA VAL A 140 3.82 20.82 -11.50
C VAL A 140 4.29 21.93 -10.58
N HIS A 141 5.32 22.65 -11.01
CA HIS A 141 5.98 23.69 -10.21
C HIS A 141 5.68 25.10 -10.69
N ASP A 142 5.12 25.24 -11.89
CA ASP A 142 4.77 26.53 -12.48
C ASP A 142 3.66 26.43 -13.54
N VAL A 143 3.29 27.58 -14.11
CA VAL A 143 2.26 27.69 -15.15
C VAL A 143 2.61 26.91 -16.43
N GLN A 144 3.90 26.81 -16.78
CA GLN A 144 4.32 26.14 -18.01
C GLN A 144 4.18 24.61 -17.85
N GLU A 145 4.62 24.07 -16.71
CA GLU A 145 4.45 22.66 -16.37
C GLU A 145 2.97 22.31 -16.21
N TRP A 146 2.16 23.17 -15.61
CA TRP A 146 0.71 23.04 -15.57
C TRP A 146 0.12 22.84 -16.96
N GLN A 147 0.43 23.75 -17.91
CA GLN A 147 -0.10 23.67 -19.26
C GLN A 147 0.35 22.38 -20.00
N ALA A 148 1.57 21.92 -19.73
CA ALA A 148 2.07 20.66 -20.29
C ALA A 148 1.32 19.45 -19.72
N ALA A 149 1.09 19.42 -18.40
CA ALA A 149 0.34 18.37 -17.72
C ALA A 149 -1.10 18.28 -18.22
N ILE A 150 -1.81 19.44 -18.35
CA ILE A 150 -3.19 19.46 -18.86
C ILE A 150 -3.27 18.87 -20.28
N ARG A 151 -2.34 19.24 -21.19
CA ARG A 151 -2.31 18.66 -22.54
C ARG A 151 -2.11 17.14 -22.51
N ASP A 152 -1.18 16.67 -21.70
CA ASP A 152 -0.91 15.24 -21.57
C ASP A 152 -2.12 14.48 -21.01
N ILE A 153 -2.77 15.02 -19.99
CA ILE A 153 -4.00 14.45 -19.41
C ILE A 153 -5.10 14.35 -20.47
N GLN A 154 -5.36 15.42 -21.20
CA GLN A 154 -6.41 15.46 -22.23
C GLN A 154 -6.14 14.51 -23.40
N GLU A 155 -4.88 14.35 -23.80
CA GLU A 155 -4.49 13.51 -24.96
C GLU A 155 -4.37 12.02 -24.59
N ASN A 156 -3.91 11.70 -23.39
CA ASN A 156 -3.47 10.36 -23.02
C ASN A 156 -4.32 9.67 -21.94
N PHE A 157 -5.13 10.40 -21.17
CA PHE A 157 -5.89 9.81 -20.07
C PHE A 157 -6.80 8.67 -20.50
N HIS A 158 -7.44 8.77 -21.68
CA HIS A 158 -8.27 7.69 -22.21
C HIS A 158 -7.51 6.38 -22.48
N LYS A 159 -6.20 6.46 -22.79
CA LYS A 159 -5.36 5.27 -22.99
C LYS A 159 -5.05 4.59 -21.65
N VAL A 160 -4.86 5.38 -20.61
CA VAL A 160 -4.64 4.88 -19.25
C VAL A 160 -5.94 4.31 -18.68
N SER A 161 -7.05 5.03 -18.80
CA SER A 161 -8.34 4.61 -18.25
C SER A 161 -8.88 3.31 -18.87
N SER A 162 -8.59 3.05 -20.15
CA SER A 162 -9.01 1.82 -20.83
C SER A 162 -8.31 0.53 -20.32
N GLN A 163 -7.24 0.66 -19.55
CA GLN A 163 -6.49 -0.47 -19.00
C GLN A 163 -7.07 -0.99 -17.67
N PHE A 164 -8.01 -0.29 -17.07
CA PHE A 164 -8.55 -0.59 -15.75
C PHE A 164 -10.08 -0.74 -15.76
N PRO A 165 -10.64 -1.52 -14.84
CA PRO A 165 -12.09 -1.64 -14.69
C PRO A 165 -12.75 -0.27 -14.44
N GLU A 166 -13.95 -0.05 -14.98
CA GLU A 166 -14.67 1.22 -14.93
C GLU A 166 -14.91 1.73 -13.48
N PHE A 167 -15.11 0.83 -12.53
CA PHE A 167 -15.28 1.19 -11.11
C PHE A 167 -13.98 1.65 -10.42
N VAL A 168 -12.81 1.39 -11.03
CA VAL A 168 -11.48 1.79 -10.53
C VAL A 168 -11.08 3.17 -11.07
N ILE A 169 -11.58 3.55 -12.25
CA ILE A 169 -11.33 4.86 -12.90
C ILE A 169 -12.68 5.48 -13.32
N GLY A 170 -13.63 5.49 -12.41
CA GLY A 170 -15.02 5.83 -12.70
C GLY A 170 -15.35 7.31 -12.93
N THR A 171 -14.38 8.24 -12.88
CA THR A 171 -14.68 9.65 -13.12
C THR A 171 -13.60 10.31 -13.97
N GLN A 172 -14.03 11.13 -14.95
CA GLN A 172 -13.17 12.04 -15.69
C GLN A 172 -12.79 13.27 -14.83
N LYS A 173 -12.51 13.06 -13.53
CA LYS A 173 -12.19 14.09 -12.57
C LYS A 173 -10.78 13.94 -12.05
N PHE A 174 -10.13 15.07 -11.88
CA PHE A 174 -8.81 15.19 -11.31
C PHE A 174 -8.85 15.94 -10.00
N LEU A 175 -8.17 15.41 -9.00
CA LEU A 175 -7.78 16.13 -7.80
C LEU A 175 -6.54 16.94 -8.12
N ILE A 176 -6.60 18.22 -7.78
CA ILE A 176 -5.51 19.19 -7.84
C ILE A 176 -5.22 19.56 -6.39
N GLU A 177 -4.04 19.28 -5.90
CA GLU A 177 -3.70 19.54 -4.50
C GLU A 177 -2.29 20.09 -4.33
N ALA A 178 -2.03 20.73 -3.20
CA ALA A 178 -0.70 21.19 -2.85
C ALA A 178 0.28 20.03 -2.80
N TYR A 179 1.47 20.19 -3.39
CA TYR A 179 2.55 19.22 -3.25
C TYR A 179 2.98 19.16 -1.79
N ILE A 180 2.95 17.96 -1.22
CA ILE A 180 3.37 17.72 0.16
C ILE A 180 4.87 17.45 0.16
N HIS A 181 5.64 18.41 0.68
CA HIS A 181 7.08 18.23 0.86
C HIS A 181 7.37 17.27 2.02
N GLY A 182 8.55 16.67 2.00
CA GLY A 182 9.07 15.83 3.07
C GLY A 182 9.11 14.35 2.73
N GLU A 183 9.56 13.58 3.71
CA GLU A 183 9.75 12.13 3.61
C GLU A 183 8.41 11.40 3.57
N GLU A 184 8.40 10.26 2.88
CA GLU A 184 7.21 9.42 2.72
C GLU A 184 7.21 8.26 3.71
N TYR A 185 6.07 8.06 4.33
CA TYR A 185 5.83 7.01 5.32
C TYR A 185 4.57 6.23 4.97
N ALA A 186 4.55 4.96 5.32
CA ALA A 186 3.36 4.15 5.21
C ALA A 186 3.03 3.48 6.55
N VAL A 187 1.75 3.27 6.81
CA VAL A 187 1.25 2.69 8.06
C VAL A 187 0.26 1.58 7.75
N ASP A 188 0.56 0.37 8.22
CA ASP A 188 -0.42 -0.69 8.31
C ASP A 188 -1.13 -0.61 9.66
N THR A 189 -2.44 -0.52 9.62
CA THR A 189 -3.28 -0.35 10.80
C THR A 189 -4.61 -1.06 10.65
N TYR A 190 -5.28 -1.33 11.76
CA TYR A 190 -6.67 -1.72 11.75
C TYR A 190 -7.44 -1.04 12.88
N PHE A 191 -8.73 -0.85 12.70
CA PHE A 191 -9.66 -0.54 13.78
C PHE A 191 -10.27 -1.84 14.26
N ASP A 192 -10.28 -2.04 15.56
CA ASP A 192 -10.88 -3.22 16.18
C ASP A 192 -12.42 -3.15 16.20
N ASP A 193 -13.08 -4.11 16.87
CA ASP A 193 -14.54 -4.15 17.01
C ASP A 193 -15.14 -3.02 17.86
N GLN A 194 -14.29 -2.28 18.60
CA GLN A 194 -14.65 -1.07 19.33
C GLN A 194 -14.28 0.21 18.60
N GLY A 195 -13.67 0.09 17.40
CA GLY A 195 -13.17 1.23 16.64
C GLY A 195 -11.88 1.82 17.19
N VAL A 196 -11.14 1.08 18.02
CA VAL A 196 -9.83 1.51 18.53
C VAL A 196 -8.76 1.19 17.50
N PRO A 197 -7.96 2.17 17.06
CA PRO A 197 -6.90 1.93 16.09
C PRO A 197 -5.71 1.19 16.70
N THR A 198 -5.14 0.27 15.93
CA THR A 198 -3.89 -0.42 16.24
C THR A 198 -2.93 -0.27 15.07
N ILE A 199 -1.75 0.30 15.31
CA ILE A 199 -0.67 0.37 14.33
C ILE A 199 0.10 -0.95 14.37
N LEU A 200 0.19 -1.62 13.22
CA LEU A 200 0.98 -2.85 13.07
C LEU A 200 2.38 -2.57 12.54
N ASN A 201 2.48 -1.70 11.52
CA ASN A 201 3.74 -1.31 10.92
C ASN A 201 3.78 0.20 10.69
N ILE A 202 4.97 0.77 10.88
CA ILE A 202 5.35 2.08 10.36
C ILE A 202 6.53 1.87 9.44
N PHE A 203 6.39 2.24 8.18
CA PHE A 203 7.43 2.15 7.18
C PHE A 203 7.91 3.53 6.77
N HIS A 204 9.22 3.71 6.63
CA HIS A 204 9.81 4.80 5.89
C HIS A 204 10.04 4.32 4.47
N HIS A 205 9.32 4.88 3.51
CA HIS A 205 9.54 4.65 2.08
C HIS A 205 10.70 5.52 1.62
N ARG A 206 11.80 4.89 1.22
CA ARG A 206 13.03 5.58 0.86
C ARG A 206 13.22 5.60 -0.63
N PHE A 207 13.60 6.75 -1.14
CA PHE A 207 13.87 7.01 -2.55
C PHE A 207 15.35 7.33 -2.77
N ALA A 208 15.91 6.95 -3.92
CA ALA A 208 17.28 7.27 -4.30
C ALA A 208 17.47 8.77 -4.55
N ASN A 209 16.42 9.47 -5.04
CA ASN A 209 16.40 10.90 -5.30
C ASN A 209 14.95 11.39 -5.47
N GLU A 210 14.75 12.70 -5.66
CA GLU A 210 13.42 13.34 -5.79
C GLU A 210 12.62 12.87 -7.02
N SER A 211 13.25 12.34 -8.05
CA SER A 211 12.59 11.82 -9.25
C SER A 211 12.35 10.31 -9.21
N ASP A 212 12.83 9.63 -8.17
CA ASP A 212 12.59 8.21 -7.95
C ASP A 212 11.13 8.00 -7.51
N THR A 213 10.45 7.10 -8.19
CA THR A 213 9.06 6.70 -7.87
C THR A 213 8.95 5.19 -7.67
N SER A 214 10.11 4.50 -7.51
CA SER A 214 10.15 3.06 -7.32
C SER A 214 9.74 2.67 -5.90
N ASP A 215 9.13 1.52 -5.77
CA ASP A 215 8.80 0.90 -4.47
C ASP A 215 9.97 0.10 -3.88
N ARG A 216 11.23 0.49 -4.17
CA ARG A 216 12.42 -0.32 -3.92
C ARG A 216 12.68 -0.63 -2.46
N LEU A 217 12.52 0.33 -1.56
CA LEU A 217 12.99 0.19 -0.18
C LEU A 217 12.02 0.78 0.86
N TYR A 218 11.51 -0.09 1.70
CA TYR A 218 10.72 0.27 2.88
C TYR A 218 11.46 -0.18 4.15
N CYS A 219 11.67 0.73 5.09
CA CYS A 219 12.39 0.48 6.33
C CYS A 219 11.49 0.66 7.56
N SER A 220 11.66 -0.17 8.57
CA SER A 220 11.04 -0.03 9.88
C SER A 220 12.08 -0.19 10.99
N SER A 221 11.97 0.61 12.06
CA SER A 221 12.86 0.56 13.21
C SER A 221 12.16 1.07 14.46
N ARG A 222 12.68 0.74 15.65
CA ARG A 222 12.20 1.31 16.91
C ARG A 222 12.21 2.83 16.89
N ALA A 223 13.24 3.44 16.32
CA ALA A 223 13.37 4.89 16.23
C ALA A 223 12.22 5.56 15.43
N LEU A 224 11.71 4.90 14.38
CA LEU A 224 10.54 5.40 13.65
C LEU A 224 9.28 5.41 14.52
N TYR A 225 9.07 4.37 15.32
CA TYR A 225 7.96 4.33 16.26
C TYR A 225 8.07 5.40 17.33
N ASP A 226 9.26 5.58 17.91
CA ASP A 226 9.47 6.60 18.93
C ASP A 226 9.23 8.02 18.40
N GLN A 227 9.50 8.24 17.12
CA GLN A 227 9.38 9.56 16.49
C GLN A 227 7.97 9.85 15.96
N TYR A 228 7.29 8.87 15.38
CA TYR A 228 6.10 9.13 14.54
C TYR A 228 4.81 8.45 15.01
N GLU A 229 4.87 7.41 15.85
CA GLU A 229 3.70 6.64 16.27
C GLU A 229 2.58 7.53 16.82
N GLU A 230 2.92 8.49 17.69
CA GLU A 230 1.93 9.41 18.28
C GLU A 230 1.22 10.26 17.21
N SER A 231 1.97 10.75 16.21
CA SER A 231 1.42 11.55 15.12
C SER A 231 0.44 10.76 14.26
N PHE A 232 0.80 9.53 13.89
CA PHE A 232 -0.06 8.64 13.11
C PHE A 232 -1.28 8.18 13.92
N MET A 233 -1.08 7.84 15.21
CA MET A 233 -2.18 7.45 16.09
C MET A 233 -3.19 8.59 16.27
N ASN A 234 -2.72 9.82 16.44
CA ASN A 234 -3.60 11.00 16.52
C ASN A 234 -4.42 11.19 15.25
N PHE A 235 -3.82 11.00 14.07
CA PHE A 235 -4.54 11.03 12.80
C PHE A 235 -5.63 9.94 12.76
N LEU A 236 -5.30 8.70 13.09
CA LEU A 236 -6.24 7.57 13.08
C LEU A 236 -7.43 7.80 14.02
N VAL A 237 -7.18 8.31 15.23
CA VAL A 237 -8.22 8.65 16.19
C VAL A 237 -9.15 9.75 15.65
N GLN A 238 -8.60 10.78 15.00
CA GLN A 238 -9.42 11.85 14.39
C GLN A 238 -10.21 11.33 13.18
N LEU A 239 -9.59 10.54 12.32
CA LEU A 239 -10.24 9.92 11.17
C LEU A 239 -11.45 9.08 11.63
N ASN A 240 -11.27 8.28 12.70
CA ASN A 240 -12.33 7.39 13.16
C ASN A 240 -13.49 8.09 13.88
N LYS A 241 -13.29 9.31 14.37
CA LYS A 241 -14.42 10.14 14.85
C LYS A 241 -15.42 10.46 13.74
N VAL A 242 -14.93 10.56 12.49
CA VAL A 242 -15.76 10.87 11.32
C VAL A 242 -16.31 9.61 10.69
N LEU A 243 -15.47 8.59 10.48
CA LEU A 243 -15.82 7.42 9.68
C LEU A 243 -16.44 6.28 10.48
N GLN A 244 -16.22 6.23 11.82
CA GLN A 244 -16.74 5.18 12.69
C GLN A 244 -16.44 3.76 12.14
N LEU A 245 -15.17 3.52 11.83
CA LEU A 245 -14.69 2.24 11.31
C LEU A 245 -14.59 1.22 12.44
N HIS A 246 -15.02 -0.01 12.17
CA HIS A 246 -14.93 -1.16 13.05
C HIS A 246 -14.49 -2.38 12.24
N ASP A 247 -13.67 -3.25 12.81
CA ASP A 247 -13.13 -4.44 12.14
C ASP A 247 -12.56 -4.13 10.75
N PHE A 248 -11.80 -3.03 10.66
CA PHE A 248 -11.42 -2.42 9.39
C PHE A 248 -9.90 -2.29 9.25
N PRO A 249 -9.24 -3.17 8.50
CA PRO A 249 -7.82 -3.05 8.20
C PRO A 249 -7.57 -2.05 7.07
N MET A 250 -6.45 -1.33 7.11
CA MET A 250 -6.08 -0.41 6.05
C MET A 250 -4.58 -0.18 5.98
N HIS A 251 -4.13 0.22 4.82
CA HIS A 251 -2.81 0.78 4.55
C HIS A 251 -2.94 2.26 4.23
N ILE A 252 -2.14 3.10 4.85
CA ILE A 252 -2.19 4.55 4.67
C ILE A 252 -0.81 5.05 4.33
N GLU A 253 -0.71 5.86 3.27
CA GLU A 253 0.50 6.56 2.88
C GLU A 253 0.45 8.00 3.36
N PHE A 254 1.57 8.50 3.89
CA PHE A 254 1.73 9.84 4.41
C PHE A 254 2.98 10.48 3.88
N ARG A 255 2.98 11.82 3.79
CA ARG A 255 4.22 12.60 3.82
C ARG A 255 4.31 13.41 5.10
N TYR A 256 5.52 13.52 5.63
CA TYR A 256 5.80 14.27 6.85
C TYR A 256 6.59 15.52 6.49
N ASP A 257 5.96 16.69 6.65
CA ASP A 257 6.52 17.99 6.26
C ASP A 257 7.50 18.61 7.29
N GLY A 258 7.93 17.81 8.26
CA GLY A 258 8.75 18.25 9.40
C GLY A 258 7.94 18.72 10.61
N LYS A 259 6.61 18.79 10.50
CA LYS A 259 5.70 19.22 11.57
C LYS A 259 4.55 18.25 11.78
N LYS A 260 3.93 17.77 10.71
CA LYS A 260 2.75 16.90 10.75
C LYS A 260 2.79 15.88 9.62
N ALA A 261 2.17 14.73 9.86
CA ALA A 261 1.90 13.76 8.82
C ALA A 261 0.66 14.20 8.04
N ILE A 262 0.77 14.27 6.72
CA ILE A 262 -0.34 14.57 5.80
C ILE A 262 -0.60 13.32 4.98
N PRO A 263 -1.80 12.72 5.03
CA PRO A 263 -2.09 11.49 4.29
C PRO A 263 -2.11 11.75 2.79
N ILE A 264 -1.59 10.81 2.00
CA ILE A 264 -1.58 10.84 0.53
C ILE A 264 -2.73 10.01 -0.01
N GLU A 265 -2.85 8.78 0.51
CA GLU A 265 -3.79 7.78 0.05
C GLU A 265 -4.12 6.78 1.16
N ILE A 266 -5.35 6.21 1.10
CA ILE A 266 -5.77 5.09 1.93
C ILE A 266 -6.17 3.92 1.04
N ASN A 267 -5.69 2.75 1.41
CA ASN A 267 -6.03 1.48 0.80
C ASN A 267 -6.85 0.64 1.79
N PRO A 268 -8.19 0.62 1.66
CA PRO A 268 -9.09 -0.04 2.59
C PRO A 268 -9.06 -1.56 2.46
N LEU A 269 -9.41 -2.25 3.56
CA LEU A 269 -9.53 -3.70 3.72
C LEU A 269 -8.27 -4.51 3.43
N ARG A 270 -7.12 -3.85 3.28
CA ARG A 270 -5.83 -4.51 3.08
C ARG A 270 -4.71 -3.78 3.82
N PHE A 271 -3.63 -4.47 4.05
CA PHE A 271 -2.33 -3.90 4.42
C PHE A 271 -1.49 -3.63 3.16
N ALA A 272 -0.22 -3.28 3.35
CA ALA A 272 0.72 -3.00 2.26
C ALA A 272 0.79 -4.14 1.22
N GLY A 273 0.96 -3.76 -0.04
CA GLY A 273 1.04 -4.68 -1.17
C GLY A 273 2.28 -5.58 -1.14
N PHE A 274 2.33 -6.56 -2.05
CA PHE A 274 3.43 -7.54 -2.17
C PHE A 274 3.83 -8.23 -0.86
N CYS A 275 2.92 -8.28 0.12
CA CYS A 275 3.18 -8.83 1.46
C CYS A 275 4.28 -8.07 2.24
N LEU A 276 4.52 -6.78 1.94
CA LEU A 276 5.38 -5.90 2.74
C LEU A 276 4.96 -5.90 4.22
N ASN A 277 3.67 -5.97 4.50
CA ASN A 277 3.13 -6.06 5.86
C ASN A 277 3.76 -7.21 6.68
N GLU A 278 4.24 -8.28 6.04
CA GLU A 278 4.87 -9.43 6.72
C GLU A 278 6.24 -9.11 7.33
N LEU A 279 6.79 -7.89 7.08
CA LEU A 279 7.94 -7.38 7.82
C LEU A 279 7.69 -7.43 9.34
N GLN A 280 6.46 -7.23 9.78
CA GLN A 280 6.04 -7.39 11.17
C GLN A 280 6.32 -8.79 11.73
N THR A 281 6.21 -9.83 10.91
CA THR A 281 6.51 -11.20 11.35
C THR A 281 8.00 -11.36 11.68
N HIS A 282 8.89 -10.75 10.92
CA HIS A 282 10.33 -10.74 11.21
C HIS A 282 10.67 -9.88 12.43
N ILE A 283 9.92 -8.81 12.67
CA ILE A 283 10.12 -7.92 13.82
C ILE A 283 9.62 -8.59 15.11
N SER A 284 8.37 -9.03 15.17
CA SER A 284 7.71 -9.45 16.40
C SER A 284 7.39 -10.94 16.48
N GLY A 285 7.50 -11.68 15.38
CA GLY A 285 7.03 -13.06 15.28
C GLY A 285 5.51 -13.18 15.08
N LEU A 286 4.76 -12.07 15.08
CA LEU A 286 3.31 -12.06 14.88
C LEU A 286 2.94 -11.68 13.45
N HIS A 287 2.21 -12.57 12.77
CA HIS A 287 1.72 -12.26 11.43
C HIS A 287 0.62 -11.18 11.48
N PRO A 288 0.68 -10.11 10.68
CA PRO A 288 -0.26 -8.97 10.73
C PRO A 288 -1.73 -9.36 10.60
N ILE A 289 -2.03 -10.29 9.69
CA ILE A 289 -3.41 -10.78 9.52
C ILE A 289 -3.89 -11.53 10.76
N THR A 290 -3.01 -12.27 11.44
CA THR A 290 -3.33 -12.91 12.73
C THR A 290 -3.63 -11.86 13.80
N ALA A 291 -2.83 -10.79 13.85
CA ALA A 291 -3.05 -9.68 14.78
C ALA A 291 -4.44 -9.07 14.57
N TYR A 292 -4.77 -8.74 13.33
CA TYR A 292 -6.07 -8.19 12.95
C TYR A 292 -7.23 -9.16 13.29
N LEU A 293 -7.17 -10.41 12.80
CA LEU A 293 -8.29 -11.37 12.96
C LEU A 293 -8.53 -11.78 14.41
N LYS A 294 -7.50 -11.74 15.26
CA LYS A 294 -7.58 -12.11 16.70
C LYS A 294 -7.59 -10.92 17.64
N ASN A 295 -7.57 -9.71 17.09
CA ASN A 295 -7.53 -8.46 17.86
C ASN A 295 -6.35 -8.41 18.84
N ILE A 296 -5.13 -8.73 18.34
CA ILE A 296 -3.91 -8.72 19.14
C ILE A 296 -3.24 -7.37 19.00
N HIS A 297 -3.08 -6.69 20.12
CA HIS A 297 -2.37 -5.42 20.22
C HIS A 297 -0.99 -5.68 20.83
N LEU A 298 0.07 -5.36 20.11
CA LEU A 298 1.43 -5.34 20.65
C LEU A 298 1.86 -3.89 20.88
N SER A 299 2.39 -3.62 22.06
CA SER A 299 3.10 -2.35 22.30
C SER A 299 4.41 -2.33 21.52
N LYS A 300 4.91 -1.13 21.23
CA LYS A 300 6.24 -1.01 20.58
C LYS A 300 7.37 -1.58 21.44
N GLU A 301 7.22 -1.58 22.77
CA GLU A 301 8.15 -2.22 23.69
C GLU A 301 8.22 -3.73 23.46
N GLU A 302 7.06 -4.39 23.31
CA GLU A 302 7.00 -5.82 23.02
C GLU A 302 7.51 -6.15 21.61
N MET A 303 7.16 -5.34 20.62
CA MET A 303 7.60 -5.55 19.23
C MET A 303 9.11 -5.47 19.07
N TRP A 304 9.74 -4.46 19.68
CA TRP A 304 11.15 -4.12 19.49
C TRP A 304 12.09 -4.63 20.60
N GLN A 305 11.61 -5.43 21.54
CA GLN A 305 12.42 -5.92 22.65
C GLN A 305 13.66 -6.67 22.12
N GLY A 306 14.86 -6.15 22.51
CA GLY A 306 16.16 -6.71 22.10
C GLY A 306 16.55 -6.43 20.63
N LYS A 307 15.86 -5.51 19.96
CA LYS A 307 16.06 -5.13 18.55
C LYS A 307 16.08 -3.62 18.35
N GLU A 308 16.31 -2.87 19.40
CA GLU A 308 16.18 -1.40 19.45
C GLU A 308 17.14 -0.67 18.50
N GLN A 309 18.24 -1.35 18.11
CA GLN A 309 19.26 -0.83 17.20
C GLN A 309 19.15 -1.38 15.78
N ASP A 310 18.20 -2.30 15.53
CA ASP A 310 18.04 -2.93 14.23
C ASP A 310 17.08 -2.11 13.35
N THR A 311 17.37 -2.12 12.06
CA THR A 311 16.44 -1.69 11.01
C THR A 311 16.05 -2.91 10.20
N TYR A 312 14.76 -3.15 10.11
CA TYR A 312 14.18 -4.18 9.25
C TYR A 312 13.68 -3.53 7.97
N SER A 313 13.99 -4.14 6.84
CA SER A 313 13.64 -3.56 5.55
C SER A 313 13.02 -4.59 4.63
N PHE A 314 12.10 -4.11 3.81
CA PHE A 314 11.51 -4.85 2.69
C PHE A 314 11.96 -4.21 1.38
N LEU A 315 12.35 -5.06 0.45
CA LEU A 315 12.83 -4.68 -0.85
C LEU A 315 11.91 -5.20 -1.94
N VAL A 316 11.56 -4.34 -2.89
CA VAL A 316 11.01 -4.74 -4.18
C VAL A 316 12.13 -4.63 -5.22
N LEU A 317 12.56 -5.76 -5.72
CA LEU A 317 13.64 -5.87 -6.68
C LEU A 317 13.01 -5.99 -8.08
N GLU A 318 12.85 -4.84 -8.73
CA GLU A 318 12.20 -4.74 -10.03
C GLU A 318 13.00 -5.49 -11.10
N ARG A 319 12.28 -6.15 -12.00
CA ARG A 319 12.88 -6.79 -13.16
C ARG A 319 13.24 -5.72 -14.19
N PRO A 320 14.49 -5.66 -14.69
CA PRO A 320 14.83 -4.77 -15.79
C PRO A 320 13.89 -4.98 -16.99
N ALA A 321 13.42 -3.88 -17.58
CA ALA A 321 12.43 -3.94 -18.66
C ALA A 321 12.98 -4.62 -19.94
N ASP A 322 14.29 -4.62 -20.12
CA ASP A 322 15.02 -5.24 -21.24
C ASP A 322 15.58 -6.63 -20.88
N ALA A 323 15.35 -7.14 -19.66
CA ALA A 323 15.75 -8.48 -19.29
C ALA A 323 15.00 -9.53 -20.12
N ALA A 324 15.74 -10.48 -20.69
CA ALA A 324 15.14 -11.56 -21.46
C ALA A 324 14.20 -12.42 -20.59
N PRO A 325 13.05 -12.88 -21.13
CA PRO A 325 12.02 -13.60 -20.33
C PRO A 325 12.56 -14.84 -19.60
N GLU A 326 13.57 -15.50 -20.17
CA GLU A 326 14.22 -16.69 -19.60
C GLU A 326 15.21 -16.39 -18.48
N GLN A 327 15.66 -15.14 -18.32
CA GLN A 327 16.54 -14.78 -17.21
C GLN A 327 15.80 -14.90 -15.89
N VAL A 328 16.50 -15.43 -14.90
CA VAL A 328 15.97 -15.60 -13.53
C VAL A 328 16.81 -14.80 -12.54
N PHE A 329 16.24 -14.52 -11.39
CA PHE A 329 16.93 -13.79 -10.32
C PHE A 329 18.06 -14.64 -9.70
N ASN A 330 19.25 -14.06 -9.56
CA ASN A 330 20.43 -14.70 -8.96
C ASN A 330 20.41 -14.59 -7.44
N GLU A 331 19.65 -15.49 -6.79
CA GLU A 331 19.50 -15.52 -5.33
C GLU A 331 20.84 -15.62 -4.59
N ARG A 332 21.77 -16.45 -5.13
CA ARG A 332 23.06 -16.66 -4.46
C ARG A 332 23.87 -15.38 -4.41
N LYS A 333 24.00 -14.67 -5.54
CA LYS A 333 24.74 -13.41 -5.58
C LYS A 333 24.12 -12.38 -4.65
N PHE A 334 22.77 -12.25 -4.67
CA PHE A 334 22.08 -11.30 -3.79
C PHE A 334 22.37 -11.57 -2.31
N ARG A 335 22.33 -12.86 -1.90
CA ARG A 335 22.65 -13.23 -0.50
C ARG A 335 24.13 -13.04 -0.13
N GLU A 336 25.03 -13.14 -1.10
CA GLU A 336 26.46 -12.88 -0.89
C GLU A 336 26.76 -11.38 -0.75
N ASP A 337 25.97 -10.53 -1.42
CA ASP A 337 26.17 -9.07 -1.45
C ASP A 337 25.49 -8.36 -0.27
N MET A 338 24.47 -8.96 0.35
CA MET A 338 23.72 -8.37 1.47
C MET A 338 24.17 -8.92 2.82
N MET A 339 24.13 -8.08 3.87
CA MET A 339 24.61 -8.42 5.20
C MET A 339 23.77 -9.52 5.88
N ASP A 340 22.46 -9.35 5.92
CA ASP A 340 21.55 -10.27 6.61
C ASP A 340 20.19 -10.38 5.90
N VAL A 341 20.08 -11.37 5.02
CA VAL A 341 18.84 -11.66 4.28
C VAL A 341 17.97 -12.62 5.09
N LEU A 342 16.94 -12.10 5.74
CA LEU A 342 16.00 -12.86 6.56
C LEU A 342 15.15 -13.80 5.70
N GLU A 343 14.62 -13.26 4.61
CA GLU A 343 13.82 -14.01 3.64
C GLU A 343 14.01 -13.42 2.24
N LEU A 344 14.04 -14.29 1.23
CA LEU A 344 14.14 -13.90 -0.18
C LEU A 344 13.09 -14.68 -0.97
N ARG A 345 12.32 -13.97 -1.78
CA ARG A 345 11.17 -14.49 -2.53
C ARG A 345 11.32 -14.18 -4.01
N PRO A 346 12.00 -15.00 -4.79
CA PRO A 346 12.03 -14.85 -6.24
C PRO A 346 10.64 -15.02 -6.84
N LEU A 347 10.30 -14.20 -7.83
CA LEU A 347 9.07 -14.29 -8.58
C LEU A 347 9.34 -14.87 -9.97
N ALA A 348 8.69 -16.00 -10.27
CA ALA A 348 8.90 -16.69 -11.54
C ALA A 348 8.13 -16.07 -12.71
N ASP A 349 7.06 -15.31 -12.45
CA ASP A 349 6.23 -14.69 -13.48
C ASP A 349 6.82 -13.33 -13.91
N PRO A 350 7.44 -13.24 -15.09
CA PRO A 350 8.05 -11.99 -15.56
C PRO A 350 7.03 -10.88 -15.84
N THR A 351 5.75 -11.21 -15.98
CA THR A 351 4.69 -10.23 -16.25
C THR A 351 4.35 -9.35 -15.04
N VAL A 352 4.79 -9.78 -13.85
CA VAL A 352 4.61 -9.01 -12.61
C VAL A 352 5.54 -7.78 -12.56
N GLY A 353 6.63 -7.78 -13.36
CA GLY A 353 7.61 -6.69 -13.37
C GLY A 353 8.55 -6.66 -12.16
N VAL A 354 8.46 -7.64 -11.27
CA VAL A 354 9.30 -7.79 -10.06
C VAL A 354 10.07 -9.11 -10.19
N ALA A 355 11.39 -9.06 -10.03
CA ALA A 355 12.25 -10.24 -10.07
C ALA A 355 12.27 -10.99 -8.73
N ALA A 356 12.26 -10.25 -7.63
CA ALA A 356 12.20 -10.81 -6.27
C ALA A 356 11.69 -9.77 -5.28
N THR A 357 11.23 -10.25 -4.12
CA THR A 357 11.14 -9.43 -2.90
C THR A 357 12.05 -9.99 -1.83
N ALA A 358 12.55 -9.14 -0.93
CA ALA A 358 13.42 -9.57 0.14
C ALA A 358 13.10 -8.86 1.46
N PHE A 359 13.29 -9.59 2.56
CA PHE A 359 13.34 -9.02 3.91
C PHE A 359 14.77 -9.10 4.39
N ILE A 360 15.31 -7.97 4.83
CA ILE A 360 16.67 -7.86 5.34
C ILE A 360 16.68 -7.18 6.70
N ARG A 361 17.77 -7.40 7.44
CA ARG A 361 18.04 -6.68 8.68
C ARG A 361 19.42 -6.02 8.60
N THR A 362 19.47 -4.75 8.97
CA THR A 362 20.72 -4.00 9.14
C THR A 362 20.81 -3.47 10.56
N ASP A 363 22.01 -3.39 11.10
CA ASP A 363 22.29 -2.71 12.37
C ASP A 363 22.84 -1.29 12.13
N ASP A 364 23.03 -0.53 13.19
CA ASP A 364 23.56 0.83 13.12
C ASP A 364 24.94 0.95 12.45
N ALA A 365 25.78 -0.08 12.54
CA ALA A 365 27.12 -0.07 11.93
C ALA A 365 27.07 -0.27 10.41
N HIS A 366 25.98 -0.85 9.90
CA HIS A 366 25.83 -1.24 8.49
C HIS A 366 24.75 -0.43 7.74
N LYS A 367 24.25 0.67 8.29
CA LYS A 367 23.22 1.53 7.67
C LYS A 367 23.58 2.02 6.25
N ALA A 368 24.86 2.06 5.89
CA ALA A 368 25.30 2.41 4.54
C ALA A 368 24.81 1.41 3.49
N GLU A 369 24.45 0.17 3.87
CA GLU A 369 23.87 -0.82 2.98
C GLU A 369 22.51 -0.36 2.44
N LEU A 370 21.70 0.33 3.24
CA LEU A 370 20.40 0.86 2.80
C LEU A 370 20.54 1.87 1.66
N GLU A 371 21.60 2.68 1.69
CA GLU A 371 21.91 3.61 0.60
C GLU A 371 22.40 2.87 -0.64
N HIS A 372 23.23 1.84 -0.46
CA HIS A 372 23.66 0.98 -1.55
C HIS A 372 22.48 0.30 -2.24
N ILE A 373 21.49 -0.19 -1.50
CA ILE A 373 20.30 -0.86 -2.02
C ILE A 373 19.48 0.05 -2.94
N LEU A 374 19.35 1.33 -2.61
CA LEU A 374 18.64 2.30 -3.46
C LEU A 374 19.27 2.44 -4.86
N HIS A 375 20.57 2.17 -4.98
CA HIS A 375 21.35 2.31 -6.22
C HIS A 375 21.74 0.98 -6.87
N LEU A 376 21.14 -0.16 -6.47
CA LEU A 376 21.44 -1.46 -7.08
C LEU A 376 21.10 -1.46 -8.58
N ASP A 377 22.05 -1.92 -9.39
CA ASP A 377 21.76 -2.28 -10.78
C ASP A 377 21.20 -3.71 -10.83
N MET A 378 19.93 -3.80 -11.16
CA MET A 378 19.24 -5.09 -11.18
C MET A 378 19.73 -6.04 -12.28
N HIS A 379 20.42 -5.54 -13.34
CA HIS A 379 21.04 -6.41 -14.34
C HIS A 379 22.13 -7.30 -13.74
N ASP A 380 22.82 -6.85 -12.69
CA ASP A 380 23.82 -7.64 -11.99
C ASP A 380 23.25 -8.89 -11.31
N TYR A 381 21.95 -8.91 -11.08
CA TYR A 381 21.22 -9.98 -10.40
C TYR A 381 20.33 -10.82 -11.33
N MET A 382 20.42 -10.63 -12.65
CA MET A 382 19.71 -11.46 -13.65
C MET A 382 20.68 -12.41 -14.35
N ILE A 383 20.35 -13.70 -14.41
CA ILE A 383 21.16 -14.76 -15.04
C ILE A 383 20.35 -15.62 -15.99
#